data_321fddb862c5196fa077ad061140a91f
#
_entry.id   321fddb862c5196fa077ad061140a91f
#
_cell.length_a   1.000
_cell.length_b   1.000
_cell.length_c   1.000
_cell.angle_alpha   90.00
_cell.angle_beta   90.00
_cell.angle_gamma   90.00
#
_symmetry.space_group_name_H-M   'P 1'
#
loop_
_entity.id
_entity.type
_entity.pdbx_description
1 polymer ?
#
loop_
_entity_poly.entity_id
_entity_poly.type
_entity_poly.pdbx_seq_one_letter_code
_entity_poly.pdbx_strand_id
1 'polypeptide(L)'
;MAFELSVNLEYMFHEAGERLEDRMAAAAKAGFRKVEIFTTGNRDVPSLKAALAETGCELLATVTDPRIALVMADQHDRFREMFAQAAAEAAELGATNIVVPSGIAVPYMKRPPQLDIVAGAIGSVVETAQAHGLTILLEPVNTRVDHPGVLFGMTEDAVAVIEKIGSPHIKLLYDVYHSITEREDPFEVLPKVAHLVGHIQIADAPGRGEPGSGQIDWSAILKLIESVGYTGALGLELTPSTSDTAVALSHIRALAA
;
A
#
# COMPACT_ATOMS: atom_id res chain seq x y z
N MET A 1 -15.81 -10.28 -12.85
CA MET A 1 -16.13 -8.84 -12.61
C MET A 1 -14.83 -8.04 -12.86
N ALA A 2 -14.87 -6.94 -13.59
CA ALA A 2 -13.66 -6.14 -13.76
C ALA A 2 -13.49 -5.29 -12.51
N PHE A 3 -12.38 -5.44 -11.78
CA PHE A 3 -12.04 -4.57 -10.66
C PHE A 3 -11.70 -3.18 -11.16
N GLU A 4 -12.06 -2.16 -10.39
CA GLU A 4 -11.49 -0.83 -10.57
C GLU A 4 -9.99 -0.86 -10.25
N LEU A 5 -9.19 -0.07 -10.95
CA LEU A 5 -7.75 -0.03 -10.73
C LEU A 5 -7.35 1.33 -10.15
N SER A 6 -6.46 1.33 -9.17
CA SER A 6 -5.67 2.48 -8.76
C SER A 6 -4.23 2.32 -9.26
N VAL A 7 -3.52 3.41 -9.37
CA VAL A 7 -2.13 3.39 -9.85
C VAL A 7 -1.21 4.14 -8.90
N ASN A 8 -0.11 3.49 -8.50
CA ASN A 8 0.93 4.13 -7.72
C ASN A 8 1.83 5.00 -8.61
N LEU A 9 1.75 6.32 -8.43
CA LEU A 9 2.46 7.29 -9.24
C LEU A 9 3.97 7.35 -8.95
N GLU A 10 4.45 6.69 -7.90
CA GLU A 10 5.88 6.59 -7.62
C GLU A 10 6.59 5.58 -8.53
N TYR A 11 5.83 4.64 -9.13
CA TYR A 11 6.35 3.58 -9.99
C TYR A 11 5.96 3.74 -11.44
N MET A 12 4.81 4.36 -11.73
CA MET A 12 4.27 4.42 -13.08
C MET A 12 4.22 5.84 -13.62
N PHE A 13 4.13 5.97 -14.95
CA PHE A 13 4.07 7.24 -15.69
C PHE A 13 5.31 8.13 -15.53
N HIS A 14 6.49 7.53 -15.30
CA HIS A 14 7.75 8.28 -15.22
C HIS A 14 8.08 9.03 -16.51
N GLU A 15 7.63 8.53 -17.65
CA GLU A 15 7.78 9.17 -18.96
C GLU A 15 7.05 10.52 -19.07
N ALA A 16 6.06 10.78 -18.19
CA ALA A 16 5.37 12.06 -18.15
C ALA A 16 6.15 13.16 -17.40
N GLY A 17 7.17 12.77 -16.62
CA GLY A 17 7.99 13.71 -15.88
C GLY A 17 8.31 13.26 -14.45
N GLU A 18 9.06 14.11 -13.74
CA GLU A 18 9.46 13.82 -12.36
C GLU A 18 8.41 14.23 -11.33
N ARG A 19 7.54 15.17 -11.68
CA ARG A 19 6.50 15.67 -10.79
C ARG A 19 5.32 14.71 -10.78
N LEU A 20 4.77 14.48 -9.58
CA LEU A 20 3.56 13.63 -9.43
C LEU A 20 2.35 14.21 -10.15
N GLU A 21 2.25 15.52 -10.24
CA GLU A 21 1.15 16.20 -10.93
C GLU A 21 1.15 15.87 -12.43
N ASP A 22 2.33 15.79 -13.06
CA ASP A 22 2.45 15.43 -14.47
C ASP A 22 2.10 13.94 -14.68
N ARG A 23 2.54 13.07 -13.78
CA ARG A 23 2.19 11.64 -13.77
C ARG A 23 0.69 11.43 -13.50
N MET A 24 0.09 12.21 -12.62
CA MET A 24 -1.35 12.18 -12.35
C MET A 24 -2.16 12.57 -13.59
N ALA A 25 -1.74 13.62 -14.30
CA ALA A 25 -2.38 14.03 -15.54
C ALA A 25 -2.28 12.92 -16.62
N ALA A 26 -1.12 12.24 -16.72
CA ALA A 26 -0.95 11.10 -17.62
C ALA A 26 -1.81 9.91 -17.22
N ALA A 27 -1.91 9.59 -15.93
CA ALA A 27 -2.78 8.54 -15.39
C ALA A 27 -4.26 8.82 -15.71
N ALA A 28 -4.73 10.04 -15.46
CA ALA A 28 -6.09 10.47 -15.80
C ALA A 28 -6.37 10.34 -17.31
N LYS A 29 -5.44 10.75 -18.16
CA LYS A 29 -5.52 10.58 -19.62
C LYS A 29 -5.57 9.11 -20.05
N ALA A 30 -4.89 8.23 -19.31
CA ALA A 30 -4.94 6.79 -19.50
C ALA A 30 -6.23 6.14 -18.97
N GLY A 31 -7.11 6.90 -18.32
CA GLY A 31 -8.43 6.46 -17.83
C GLY A 31 -8.47 6.07 -16.36
N PHE A 32 -7.40 6.27 -15.60
CA PHE A 32 -7.43 6.05 -14.15
C PHE A 32 -8.22 7.16 -13.44
N ARG A 33 -8.95 6.76 -12.41
CA ARG A 33 -9.67 7.67 -11.52
C ARG A 33 -9.12 7.64 -10.10
N LYS A 34 -8.35 6.62 -9.75
CA LYS A 34 -7.74 6.44 -8.45
C LYS A 34 -6.23 6.38 -8.57
N VAL A 35 -5.55 7.11 -7.70
CA VAL A 35 -4.09 7.16 -7.64
C VAL A 35 -3.62 6.92 -6.21
N GLU A 36 -2.39 6.44 -6.10
CA GLU A 36 -1.69 6.25 -4.84
C GLU A 36 -0.34 6.95 -4.90
N ILE A 37 0.11 7.51 -3.80
CA ILE A 37 1.43 8.14 -3.69
C ILE A 37 2.09 7.71 -2.38
N PHE A 38 3.39 7.89 -2.29
CA PHE A 38 4.10 7.70 -1.03
C PHE A 38 3.91 8.90 -0.10
N THR A 39 4.92 9.27 0.65
CA THR A 39 4.83 10.34 1.64
C THR A 39 4.52 11.72 1.05
N THR A 40 3.75 12.50 1.78
CA THR A 40 3.47 13.91 1.49
C THR A 40 4.54 14.85 2.05
N GLY A 41 5.37 14.40 3.01
CA GLY A 41 6.22 15.21 3.86
C GLY A 41 7.33 16.08 3.19
N ASN A 42 7.56 15.91 1.87
CA ASN A 42 8.49 16.75 1.10
C ASN A 42 7.85 17.24 -0.20
N ARG A 43 6.52 17.36 -0.22
CA ARG A 43 5.77 17.71 -1.43
C ARG A 43 4.97 18.99 -1.24
N ASP A 44 4.67 19.62 -2.34
CA ASP A 44 3.76 20.76 -2.40
C ASP A 44 2.31 20.26 -2.36
N VAL A 45 1.75 20.14 -1.15
CA VAL A 45 0.38 19.66 -0.93
C VAL A 45 -0.66 20.52 -1.68
N PRO A 46 -0.57 21.87 -1.68
CA PRO A 46 -1.44 22.72 -2.52
C PRO A 46 -1.38 22.35 -4.01
N SER A 47 -0.18 22.11 -4.56
CA SER A 47 -0.02 21.72 -5.96
C SER A 47 -0.65 20.36 -6.27
N LEU A 48 -0.43 19.36 -5.40
CA LEU A 48 -1.07 18.05 -5.53
C LEU A 48 -2.60 18.14 -5.46
N LYS A 49 -3.14 18.97 -4.55
CA LYS A 49 -4.58 19.20 -4.42
C LYS A 49 -5.18 19.83 -5.68
N ALA A 50 -4.48 20.80 -6.26
CA ALA A 50 -4.90 21.40 -7.52
C ALA A 50 -4.91 20.37 -8.67
N ALA A 51 -3.87 19.52 -8.75
CA ALA A 51 -3.80 18.47 -9.76
C ALA A 51 -4.90 17.41 -9.60
N LEU A 52 -5.23 16.99 -8.37
CA LEU A 52 -6.37 16.10 -8.11
C LEU A 52 -7.68 16.72 -8.60
N ALA A 53 -7.91 18.01 -8.30
CA ALA A 53 -9.11 18.72 -8.75
C ALA A 53 -9.17 18.87 -10.28
N GLU A 54 -8.05 19.18 -10.93
CA GLU A 54 -7.96 19.35 -12.38
C GLU A 54 -8.17 18.04 -13.15
N THR A 55 -7.57 16.94 -12.65
CA THR A 55 -7.64 15.62 -13.30
C THR A 55 -8.91 14.86 -12.96
N GLY A 56 -9.58 15.21 -11.86
CA GLY A 56 -10.69 14.45 -11.31
C GLY A 56 -10.26 13.09 -10.75
N CYS A 57 -8.99 12.92 -10.44
CA CYS A 57 -8.49 11.74 -9.74
C CYS A 57 -8.78 11.82 -8.25
N GLU A 58 -9.00 10.67 -7.64
CA GLU A 58 -9.15 10.49 -6.20
C GLU A 58 -7.84 9.90 -5.65
N LEU A 59 -7.32 10.47 -4.56
CA LEU A 59 -6.18 9.89 -3.85
C LEU A 59 -6.68 8.77 -2.94
N LEU A 60 -6.27 7.54 -3.21
CA LEU A 60 -6.71 6.38 -2.45
C LEU A 60 -5.88 6.15 -1.19
N ALA A 61 -4.56 6.27 -1.30
CA ALA A 61 -3.64 6.02 -0.20
C ALA A 61 -2.39 6.91 -0.25
N THR A 62 -1.89 7.22 0.95
CA THR A 62 -0.55 7.77 1.17
C THR A 62 0.22 6.85 2.12
N VAL A 63 1.54 7.05 2.23
CA VAL A 63 2.40 6.28 3.15
C VAL A 63 3.05 7.22 4.15
N THR A 64 3.14 6.83 5.43
CA THR A 64 3.93 7.57 6.41
C THR A 64 5.44 7.37 6.17
N ASP A 65 6.28 8.23 6.74
CA ASP A 65 7.74 8.09 6.59
C ASP A 65 8.22 6.74 7.17
N PRO A 66 8.79 5.84 6.34
CA PRO A 66 9.22 4.51 6.78
C PRO A 66 10.49 4.51 7.64
N ARG A 67 11.14 5.67 7.79
CA ARG A 67 12.42 5.78 8.52
C ARG A 67 12.27 5.76 10.03
N ILE A 68 11.05 5.73 10.57
CA ILE A 68 10.83 5.62 12.02
C ILE A 68 10.85 4.15 12.42
N ALA A 69 11.72 3.84 13.37
CA ALA A 69 11.82 2.49 13.93
C ALA A 69 10.76 2.30 15.02
N LEU A 70 9.56 1.84 14.66
CA LEU A 70 8.43 1.68 15.59
C LEU A 70 8.72 0.71 16.74
N VAL A 71 9.68 -0.20 16.57
CA VAL A 71 10.14 -1.11 17.63
C VAL A 71 10.93 -0.39 18.73
N MET A 72 11.33 0.85 18.50
CA MET A 72 12.09 1.68 19.43
C MET A 72 11.16 2.64 20.17
N ALA A 73 10.90 2.39 21.45
CA ALA A 73 9.95 3.17 22.25
C ALA A 73 10.28 4.66 22.35
N ASP A 74 11.56 5.04 22.28
CA ASP A 74 12.03 6.42 22.26
C ASP A 74 11.69 7.17 20.95
N GLN A 75 11.24 6.45 19.90
CA GLN A 75 10.79 7.03 18.64
C GLN A 75 9.27 7.28 18.62
N HIS A 76 8.52 6.82 19.61
CA HIS A 76 7.04 6.84 19.55
C HIS A 76 6.46 8.26 19.62
N ASP A 77 7.08 9.18 20.37
CA ASP A 77 6.63 10.57 20.40
C ASP A 77 6.80 11.22 19.02
N ARG A 78 7.97 11.06 18.43
CA ARG A 78 8.24 11.52 17.06
C ARG A 78 7.30 10.89 16.04
N PHE A 79 6.99 9.60 16.20
CA PHE A 79 6.03 8.90 15.33
C PHE A 79 4.64 9.55 15.42
N ARG A 80 4.14 9.84 16.64
CA ARG A 80 2.83 10.49 16.81
C ARG A 80 2.76 11.87 16.16
N GLU A 81 3.79 12.69 16.36
CA GLU A 81 3.87 14.02 15.75
C GLU A 81 3.84 13.95 14.22
N MET A 82 4.70 13.09 13.67
CA MET A 82 4.82 12.91 12.24
C MET A 82 3.56 12.29 11.62
N PHE A 83 2.93 11.32 12.30
CA PHE A 83 1.67 10.72 11.86
C PHE A 83 0.55 11.76 11.83
N ALA A 84 0.46 12.62 12.86
CA ALA A 84 -0.56 13.67 12.89
C ALA A 84 -0.42 14.64 11.71
N GLN A 85 0.79 15.03 11.35
CA GLN A 85 1.03 15.85 10.16
C GLN A 85 0.65 15.10 8.87
N ALA A 86 1.13 13.87 8.70
CA ALA A 86 0.84 13.07 7.51
C ALA A 86 -0.66 12.80 7.35
N ALA A 87 -1.38 12.54 8.46
CA ALA A 87 -2.82 12.34 8.45
C ALA A 87 -3.59 13.61 8.06
N ALA A 88 -3.17 14.78 8.54
CA ALA A 88 -3.78 16.05 8.16
C ALA A 88 -3.57 16.34 6.66
N GLU A 89 -2.35 16.14 6.14
CA GLU A 89 -2.03 16.33 4.72
C GLU A 89 -2.78 15.32 3.82
N ALA A 90 -2.84 14.05 4.23
CA ALA A 90 -3.61 13.01 3.52
C ALA A 90 -5.11 13.36 3.44
N ALA A 91 -5.70 13.79 4.56
CA ALA A 91 -7.10 14.23 4.61
C ALA A 91 -7.34 15.49 3.76
N GLU A 92 -6.40 16.45 3.75
CA GLU A 92 -6.49 17.63 2.90
C GLU A 92 -6.52 17.28 1.41
N LEU A 93 -5.79 16.23 1.02
CA LEU A 93 -5.78 15.68 -0.34
C LEU A 93 -6.96 14.75 -0.63
N GLY A 94 -7.81 14.47 0.35
CA GLY A 94 -8.98 13.60 0.21
C GLY A 94 -8.66 12.11 0.22
N ALA A 95 -7.48 11.71 0.70
CA ALA A 95 -7.13 10.30 0.86
C ALA A 95 -8.06 9.59 1.85
N THR A 96 -8.32 8.32 1.62
CA THR A 96 -9.13 7.47 2.50
C THR A 96 -8.29 6.51 3.34
N ASN A 97 -7.04 6.30 2.94
CA ASN A 97 -6.13 5.37 3.60
C ASN A 97 -4.75 6.00 3.83
N ILE A 98 -4.09 5.55 4.89
CA ILE A 98 -2.71 5.88 5.20
C ILE A 98 -1.95 4.61 5.58
N VAL A 99 -0.93 4.26 4.81
CA VAL A 99 -0.09 3.08 5.06
C VAL A 99 0.94 3.42 6.13
N VAL A 100 1.07 2.55 7.13
CA VAL A 100 2.07 2.67 8.20
C VAL A 100 3.05 1.50 8.09
N PRO A 101 4.29 1.73 7.62
CA PRO A 101 5.34 0.71 7.57
C PRO A 101 5.76 0.27 8.98
N SER A 102 6.04 -1.03 9.14
CA SER A 102 6.46 -1.58 10.43
C SER A 102 7.84 -1.12 10.92
N GLY A 103 8.67 -0.64 10.00
CA GLY A 103 10.09 -0.40 10.26
C GLY A 103 10.90 -1.69 10.33
N ILE A 104 12.18 -1.57 10.70
CA ILE A 104 13.15 -2.67 10.75
C ILE A 104 13.06 -3.41 12.08
N ALA A 105 13.11 -4.75 12.02
CA ALA A 105 13.23 -5.61 13.20
C ALA A 105 14.58 -5.46 13.89
N VAL A 106 14.62 -5.61 15.21
CA VAL A 106 15.89 -5.58 15.97
C VAL A 106 16.33 -7.01 16.34
N PRO A 107 17.59 -7.38 16.08
CA PRO A 107 18.03 -8.77 16.18
C PRO A 107 18.18 -9.27 17.63
N TYR A 108 18.28 -8.37 18.61
CA TYR A 108 18.45 -8.71 20.02
C TYR A 108 17.12 -8.96 20.77
N MET A 109 15.97 -8.78 20.12
CA MET A 109 14.64 -9.01 20.69
C MET A 109 13.90 -10.06 19.88
N LYS A 110 13.19 -10.97 20.56
CA LYS A 110 12.31 -11.95 19.89
C LYS A 110 11.18 -11.24 19.15
N ARG A 111 10.66 -11.86 18.09
CA ARG A 111 9.61 -11.28 17.24
C ARG A 111 8.33 -10.88 17.99
N PRO A 112 7.70 -11.74 18.84
CA PRO A 112 6.45 -11.36 19.50
C PRO A 112 6.52 -10.08 20.33
N PRO A 113 7.54 -9.85 21.20
CA PRO A 113 7.69 -8.57 21.88
C PRO A 113 7.84 -7.36 20.96
N GLN A 114 8.48 -7.52 19.79
CA GLN A 114 8.58 -6.44 18.82
C GLN A 114 7.22 -6.07 18.25
N LEU A 115 6.40 -7.06 17.88
CA LEU A 115 5.03 -6.86 17.42
C LEU A 115 4.17 -6.17 18.49
N ASP A 116 4.38 -6.53 19.77
CA ASP A 116 3.68 -5.90 20.89
C ASP A 116 4.01 -4.41 21.04
N ILE A 117 5.28 -4.04 20.89
CA ILE A 117 5.74 -2.65 20.94
C ILE A 117 5.16 -1.87 19.77
N VAL A 118 5.24 -2.43 18.57
CA VAL A 118 4.73 -1.80 17.34
C VAL A 118 3.20 -1.65 17.40
N ALA A 119 2.48 -2.64 17.93
CA ALA A 119 1.04 -2.52 18.17
C ALA A 119 0.69 -1.36 19.12
N GLY A 120 1.48 -1.15 20.18
CA GLY A 120 1.33 0.00 21.07
C GLY A 120 1.57 1.34 20.35
N ALA A 121 2.60 1.42 19.52
CA ALA A 121 2.90 2.62 18.75
C ALA A 121 1.77 2.95 17.75
N ILE A 122 1.37 1.98 16.91
CA ILE A 122 0.30 2.16 15.91
C ILE A 122 -1.05 2.42 16.60
N GLY A 123 -1.35 1.70 17.67
CA GLY A 123 -2.57 1.91 18.47
C GLY A 123 -2.70 3.35 18.99
N SER A 124 -1.58 4.00 19.31
CA SER A 124 -1.58 5.38 19.84
C SER A 124 -1.99 6.46 18.83
N VAL A 125 -2.06 6.15 17.53
CA VAL A 125 -2.43 7.10 16.46
C VAL A 125 -3.78 6.78 15.81
N VAL A 126 -4.49 5.77 16.27
CA VAL A 126 -5.79 5.36 15.71
C VAL A 126 -6.84 6.46 15.81
N GLU A 127 -6.93 7.12 16.97
CA GLU A 127 -7.86 8.23 17.17
C GLU A 127 -7.55 9.40 16.22
N THR A 128 -6.27 9.67 15.97
CA THR A 128 -5.86 10.68 14.98
C THR A 128 -6.32 10.29 13.57
N ALA A 129 -6.10 9.04 13.15
CA ALA A 129 -6.58 8.57 11.85
C ALA A 129 -8.10 8.69 11.73
N GLN A 130 -8.84 8.26 12.76
CA GLN A 130 -10.30 8.34 12.81
C GLN A 130 -10.80 9.80 12.70
N ALA A 131 -10.16 10.72 13.42
CA ALA A 131 -10.53 12.14 13.38
C ALA A 131 -10.37 12.77 11.98
N HIS A 132 -9.49 12.22 11.16
CA HIS A 132 -9.26 12.62 9.76
C HIS A 132 -10.02 11.74 8.75
N GLY A 133 -10.85 10.80 9.19
CA GLY A 133 -11.59 9.89 8.31
C GLY A 133 -10.73 8.87 7.58
N LEU A 134 -9.52 8.60 8.09
CA LEU A 134 -8.56 7.69 7.48
C LEU A 134 -8.64 6.27 8.06
N THR A 135 -8.40 5.28 7.22
CA THR A 135 -8.07 3.91 7.62
C THR A 135 -6.56 3.73 7.58
N ILE A 136 -5.98 3.25 8.68
CA ILE A 136 -4.57 2.83 8.72
C ILE A 136 -4.47 1.49 8.02
N LEU A 137 -3.55 1.39 7.06
CA LEU A 137 -3.22 0.14 6.39
C LEU A 137 -1.86 -0.36 6.87
N LEU A 138 -1.79 -1.64 7.27
CA LEU A 138 -0.55 -2.32 7.61
C LEU A 138 -0.18 -3.26 6.48
N GLU A 139 0.99 -3.06 5.92
CA GLU A 139 1.50 -3.81 4.78
C GLU A 139 2.65 -4.72 5.17
N PRO A 140 2.51 -6.04 5.05
CA PRO A 140 3.61 -6.98 5.03
C PRO A 140 4.36 -6.87 3.71
N VAL A 141 5.68 -6.66 3.80
CA VAL A 141 6.54 -6.51 2.62
C VAL A 141 7.65 -7.55 2.63
N ASN A 142 8.00 -8.11 1.47
CA ASN A 142 8.94 -9.20 1.40
C ASN A 142 10.34 -8.85 1.92
N THR A 143 10.92 -9.78 2.69
CA THR A 143 12.27 -9.66 3.26
C THR A 143 13.35 -10.21 2.34
N ARG A 144 12.95 -10.95 1.30
CA ARG A 144 13.84 -11.75 0.47
C ARG A 144 14.51 -10.98 -0.66
N VAL A 145 13.84 -9.93 -1.14
CA VAL A 145 14.29 -9.14 -2.29
C VAL A 145 14.33 -7.65 -1.96
N ASP A 146 13.18 -7.07 -1.59
CA ASP A 146 13.06 -5.61 -1.56
C ASP A 146 13.34 -5.00 -0.19
N HIS A 147 12.93 -5.67 0.92
CA HIS A 147 12.94 -5.07 2.25
C HIS A 147 13.63 -5.97 3.30
N PRO A 148 14.92 -6.31 3.13
CA PRO A 148 15.62 -7.19 4.07
C PRO A 148 15.62 -6.60 5.49
N GLY A 149 15.18 -7.41 6.45
CA GLY A 149 15.15 -7.02 7.86
C GLY A 149 13.91 -6.26 8.33
N VAL A 150 12.91 -6.03 7.48
CA VAL A 150 11.64 -5.44 7.90
C VAL A 150 10.93 -6.31 8.95
N LEU A 151 10.15 -5.70 9.85
CA LEU A 151 9.45 -6.46 10.89
C LEU A 151 8.22 -7.20 10.33
N PHE A 152 7.37 -6.55 9.54
CA PHE A 152 6.24 -7.24 8.88
C PHE A 152 6.72 -7.91 7.60
N GLY A 153 7.33 -9.10 7.73
CA GLY A 153 7.76 -9.90 6.58
C GLY A 153 6.69 -10.88 6.09
N MET A 154 5.83 -11.31 7.00
CA MET A 154 4.73 -12.25 6.72
C MET A 154 3.39 -11.60 7.00
N THR A 155 2.35 -12.04 6.30
CA THR A 155 0.98 -11.54 6.51
C THR A 155 0.54 -11.69 7.96
N GLU A 156 0.92 -12.79 8.63
CA GLU A 156 0.60 -13.05 10.03
C GLU A 156 1.13 -12.00 11.01
N ASP A 157 2.22 -11.30 10.70
CA ASP A 157 2.78 -10.25 11.55
C ASP A 157 1.87 -9.04 11.63
N ALA A 158 1.40 -8.56 10.48
CA ALA A 158 0.46 -7.45 10.42
C ALA A 158 -0.89 -7.85 11.03
N VAL A 159 -1.37 -9.07 10.77
CA VAL A 159 -2.60 -9.61 11.35
C VAL A 159 -2.53 -9.61 12.87
N ALA A 160 -1.42 -10.10 13.48
CA ALA A 160 -1.25 -10.11 14.92
C ALA A 160 -1.33 -8.69 15.53
N VAL A 161 -0.80 -7.68 14.84
CA VAL A 161 -0.88 -6.27 15.28
C VAL A 161 -2.31 -5.73 15.12
N ILE A 162 -2.98 -5.98 14.00
CA ILE A 162 -4.36 -5.56 13.74
C ILE A 162 -5.29 -6.12 14.80
N GLU A 163 -5.23 -7.43 15.05
CA GLU A 163 -6.07 -8.12 16.04
C GLU A 163 -5.80 -7.63 17.46
N LYS A 164 -4.54 -7.38 17.80
CA LYS A 164 -4.15 -6.86 19.11
C LYS A 164 -4.71 -5.46 19.38
N ILE A 165 -4.71 -4.58 18.36
CA ILE A 165 -5.27 -3.24 18.48
C ILE A 165 -6.80 -3.29 18.49
N GLY A 166 -7.40 -4.16 17.67
CA GLY A 166 -8.84 -4.43 17.66
C GLY A 166 -9.70 -3.25 17.17
N SER A 167 -9.13 -2.32 16.40
CA SER A 167 -9.84 -1.14 15.88
C SER A 167 -10.37 -1.36 14.46
N PRO A 168 -11.59 -0.94 14.12
CA PRO A 168 -12.11 -1.00 12.76
C PRO A 168 -11.37 -0.04 11.80
N HIS A 169 -10.62 0.93 12.33
CA HIS A 169 -9.82 1.89 11.56
C HIS A 169 -8.41 1.40 11.22
N ILE A 170 -8.11 0.13 11.50
CA ILE A 170 -6.87 -0.52 11.06
C ILE A 170 -7.23 -1.73 10.22
N LYS A 171 -6.63 -1.83 9.05
CA LYS A 171 -6.85 -2.90 8.09
C LYS A 171 -5.53 -3.40 7.51
N LEU A 172 -5.58 -4.56 6.89
CA LEU A 172 -4.48 -5.15 6.15
C LEU A 172 -4.43 -4.56 4.72
N LEU A 173 -3.25 -4.12 4.28
CA LEU A 173 -2.93 -4.01 2.88
C LEU A 173 -2.29 -5.32 2.46
N TYR A 174 -2.94 -6.06 1.57
CA TYR A 174 -2.43 -7.32 1.05
C TYR A 174 -1.83 -7.11 -0.33
N ASP A 175 -0.51 -7.06 -0.41
CA ASP A 175 0.19 -7.00 -1.71
C ASP A 175 0.52 -8.43 -2.17
N VAL A 176 -0.06 -8.82 -3.31
CA VAL A 176 0.11 -10.16 -3.90
C VAL A 176 1.58 -10.43 -4.26
N TYR A 177 2.30 -9.42 -4.76
CA TYR A 177 3.72 -9.55 -5.10
C TYR A 177 4.57 -9.82 -3.86
N HIS A 178 4.33 -9.04 -2.78
CA HIS A 178 5.09 -9.22 -1.54
C HIS A 178 4.82 -10.58 -0.91
N SER A 179 3.58 -11.01 -0.83
CA SER A 179 3.18 -12.31 -0.29
C SER A 179 3.85 -13.47 -1.05
N ILE A 180 3.75 -13.49 -2.38
CA ILE A 180 4.38 -14.54 -3.21
C ILE A 180 5.90 -14.51 -3.12
N THR A 181 6.51 -13.32 -3.13
CA THR A 181 7.97 -13.17 -3.02
C THR A 181 8.47 -13.64 -1.67
N GLU A 182 7.71 -13.46 -0.59
CA GLU A 182 8.00 -14.01 0.74
C GLU A 182 7.73 -15.52 0.83
N ARG A 183 7.19 -16.14 -0.23
CA ARG A 183 6.82 -17.55 -0.35
C ARG A 183 5.57 -17.94 0.45
N GLU A 184 4.68 -17.03 0.67
CA GLU A 184 3.34 -17.36 1.08
C GLU A 184 2.54 -17.90 -0.12
N ASP A 185 1.57 -18.76 0.15
CA ASP A 185 0.59 -19.18 -0.85
C ASP A 185 -0.66 -18.30 -0.72
N PRO A 186 -0.96 -17.42 -1.69
CA PRO A 186 -2.16 -16.57 -1.63
C PRO A 186 -3.46 -17.35 -1.46
N PHE A 187 -3.56 -18.58 -2.00
CA PHE A 187 -4.74 -19.43 -1.88
C PHE A 187 -4.96 -19.94 -0.45
N GLU A 188 -3.88 -20.03 0.34
CA GLU A 188 -3.95 -20.42 1.76
C GLU A 188 -4.10 -19.21 2.68
N VAL A 189 -3.50 -18.07 2.32
CA VAL A 189 -3.42 -16.89 3.19
C VAL A 189 -4.63 -15.98 3.03
N LEU A 190 -4.91 -15.52 1.80
CA LEU A 190 -5.94 -14.50 1.57
C LEU A 190 -7.34 -14.89 2.07
N PRO A 191 -7.83 -16.14 1.92
CA PRO A 191 -9.13 -16.51 2.48
C PRO A 191 -9.23 -16.40 4.00
N LYS A 192 -8.12 -16.62 4.71
CA LYS A 192 -8.08 -16.55 6.19
C LYS A 192 -8.15 -15.11 6.70
N VAL A 193 -7.56 -14.18 5.95
CA VAL A 193 -7.40 -12.77 6.37
C VAL A 193 -8.33 -11.79 5.66
N ALA A 194 -9.15 -12.25 4.73
CA ALA A 194 -10.01 -11.43 3.86
C ALA A 194 -10.87 -10.42 4.63
N HIS A 195 -11.35 -10.80 5.82
CA HIS A 195 -12.16 -9.94 6.69
C HIS A 195 -11.39 -8.73 7.28
N LEU A 196 -10.06 -8.78 7.26
CA LEU A 196 -9.17 -7.70 7.69
C LEU A 196 -8.67 -6.83 6.53
N VAL A 197 -8.80 -7.30 5.28
CA VAL A 197 -8.27 -6.60 4.11
C VAL A 197 -9.02 -5.30 3.87
N GLY A 198 -8.26 -4.20 3.81
CA GLY A 198 -8.76 -2.87 3.42
C GLY A 198 -8.33 -2.47 2.01
N HIS A 199 -7.20 -2.99 1.55
CA HIS A 199 -6.69 -2.73 0.20
C HIS A 199 -5.89 -3.92 -0.32
N ILE A 200 -5.91 -4.11 -1.64
CA ILE A 200 -5.08 -5.11 -2.32
C ILE A 200 -4.23 -4.42 -3.37
N GLN A 201 -2.91 -4.67 -3.32
CA GLN A 201 -1.99 -4.26 -4.37
C GLN A 201 -1.51 -5.45 -5.19
N ILE A 202 -1.16 -5.20 -6.45
CA ILE A 202 -0.74 -6.21 -7.41
C ILE A 202 0.48 -5.77 -8.22
N ALA A 203 1.43 -6.67 -8.33
CA ALA A 203 2.51 -6.69 -9.31
C ALA A 203 2.93 -8.12 -9.57
N ASP A 204 3.57 -8.41 -10.71
CA ASP A 204 3.99 -9.77 -11.05
C ASP A 204 5.32 -10.13 -10.38
N ALA A 205 5.53 -11.41 -10.15
CA ALA A 205 6.76 -11.96 -9.59
C ALA A 205 7.32 -13.07 -10.52
N PRO A 206 8.67 -13.15 -10.66
CA PRO A 206 9.68 -12.20 -10.20
C PRO A 206 9.68 -10.90 -11.01
N GLY A 207 10.24 -9.83 -10.44
CA GLY A 207 10.57 -8.60 -11.17
C GLY A 207 9.68 -7.40 -10.86
N ARG A 208 8.57 -7.57 -10.12
CA ARG A 208 7.63 -6.50 -9.73
C ARG A 208 7.06 -5.71 -10.92
N GLY A 209 6.93 -6.41 -12.07
CA GLY A 209 6.37 -5.82 -13.30
C GLY A 209 4.85 -5.93 -13.37
N GLU A 210 4.31 -5.58 -14.54
CA GLU A 210 2.88 -5.70 -14.80
C GLU A 210 2.42 -7.17 -14.80
N PRO A 211 1.17 -7.44 -14.38
CA PRO A 211 0.54 -8.75 -14.51
C PRO A 211 0.73 -9.37 -15.91
N GLY A 212 1.33 -10.55 -15.96
CA GLY A 212 1.71 -11.27 -17.18
C GLY A 212 3.17 -11.09 -17.61
N SER A 213 3.96 -10.25 -16.92
CA SER A 213 5.40 -10.12 -17.17
C SER A 213 6.25 -11.13 -16.39
N GLY A 214 5.71 -11.75 -15.34
CA GLY A 214 6.36 -12.73 -14.47
C GLY A 214 5.77 -14.13 -14.61
N GLN A 215 5.53 -14.79 -13.48
CA GLN A 215 5.12 -16.19 -13.40
C GLN A 215 3.80 -16.41 -12.63
N ILE A 216 3.13 -15.36 -12.19
CA ILE A 216 1.88 -15.47 -11.42
C ILE A 216 0.72 -15.84 -12.37
N ASP A 217 -0.07 -16.85 -11.98
CA ASP A 217 -1.34 -17.12 -12.66
C ASP A 217 -2.41 -16.09 -12.26
N TRP A 218 -2.41 -14.98 -12.99
CA TRP A 218 -3.31 -13.86 -12.73
C TRP A 218 -4.79 -14.23 -12.89
N SER A 219 -5.12 -15.16 -13.79
CA SER A 219 -6.50 -15.63 -13.90
C SER A 219 -6.98 -16.32 -12.63
N ALA A 220 -6.10 -17.11 -12.00
CA ALA A 220 -6.41 -17.77 -10.74
C ALA A 220 -6.44 -16.78 -9.57
N ILE A 221 -5.48 -15.83 -9.50
CA ILE A 221 -5.42 -14.81 -8.44
C ILE A 221 -6.65 -13.89 -8.49
N LEU A 222 -7.06 -13.39 -9.65
CA LEU A 222 -8.23 -12.52 -9.74
C LEU A 222 -9.51 -13.24 -9.32
N LYS A 223 -9.68 -14.52 -9.68
CA LYS A 223 -10.79 -15.36 -9.20
C LYS A 223 -10.73 -15.57 -7.69
N LEU A 224 -9.54 -15.74 -7.12
CA LEU A 224 -9.38 -15.85 -5.68
C LEU A 224 -9.83 -14.55 -5.00
N ILE A 225 -9.35 -13.39 -5.45
CA ILE A 225 -9.73 -12.07 -4.91
C ILE A 225 -11.24 -11.85 -4.98
N GLU A 226 -11.87 -12.23 -6.10
CA GLU A 226 -13.32 -12.18 -6.24
C GLU A 226 -14.04 -13.13 -5.26
N SER A 227 -13.53 -14.36 -5.11
CA SER A 227 -14.13 -15.40 -4.27
C SER A 227 -14.15 -15.07 -2.78
N VAL A 228 -13.19 -14.26 -2.31
CA VAL A 228 -13.14 -13.77 -0.92
C VAL A 228 -14.02 -12.54 -0.69
N GLY A 229 -14.72 -12.06 -1.72
CA GLY A 229 -15.67 -10.94 -1.61
C GLY A 229 -15.01 -9.55 -1.59
N TYR A 230 -13.77 -9.42 -2.03
CA TYR A 230 -13.15 -8.10 -2.15
C TYR A 230 -13.78 -7.30 -3.29
N THR A 231 -14.17 -6.05 -3.00
CA THR A 231 -14.87 -5.16 -3.95
C THR A 231 -14.15 -3.82 -4.14
N GLY A 232 -13.01 -3.63 -3.47
CA GLY A 232 -12.20 -2.41 -3.60
C GLY A 232 -11.43 -2.36 -4.93
N ALA A 233 -10.73 -1.25 -5.13
CA ALA A 233 -9.80 -1.11 -6.25
C ALA A 233 -8.56 -2.00 -6.05
N LEU A 234 -7.97 -2.47 -7.15
CA LEU A 234 -6.65 -3.11 -7.13
C LEU A 234 -5.57 -2.07 -7.43
N GLY A 235 -4.64 -1.91 -6.49
CA GLY A 235 -3.52 -0.97 -6.62
C GLY A 235 -2.42 -1.54 -7.51
N LEU A 236 -2.07 -0.82 -8.57
CA LEU A 236 -0.93 -1.14 -9.42
C LEU A 236 0.33 -0.55 -8.79
N GLU A 237 1.03 -1.33 -7.98
CA GLU A 237 2.32 -0.93 -7.39
C GLU A 237 3.46 -1.71 -8.04
N LEU A 238 3.77 -1.32 -9.28
CA LEU A 238 4.66 -2.06 -10.18
C LEU A 238 5.56 -1.14 -11.01
N THR A 239 6.71 -1.65 -11.37
CA THR A 239 7.60 -1.01 -12.33
C THR A 239 7.34 -1.62 -13.71
N PRO A 240 6.90 -0.83 -14.71
CA PRO A 240 6.71 -1.35 -16.06
C PRO A 240 7.94 -2.09 -16.58
N SER A 241 7.78 -3.34 -17.01
CA SER A 241 8.90 -4.21 -17.42
C SER A 241 9.69 -3.66 -18.61
N THR A 242 9.05 -2.82 -19.44
CA THR A 242 9.65 -2.16 -20.59
C THR A 242 9.95 -0.68 -20.36
N SER A 243 9.79 -0.16 -19.15
CA SER A 243 9.84 1.27 -18.82
C SER A 243 8.83 2.13 -19.61
N ASP A 244 7.81 1.51 -20.19
CA ASP A 244 6.71 2.14 -20.92
C ASP A 244 5.38 1.75 -20.29
N THR A 245 4.77 2.70 -19.63
CA THR A 245 3.49 2.48 -18.94
C THR A 245 2.38 2.05 -19.89
N ALA A 246 2.37 2.52 -21.16
CA ALA A 246 1.34 2.14 -22.12
C ALA A 246 1.41 0.64 -22.48
N VAL A 247 2.62 0.08 -22.55
CA VAL A 247 2.83 -1.36 -22.79
C VAL A 247 2.32 -2.15 -21.59
N ALA A 248 2.72 -1.77 -20.38
CA ALA A 248 2.25 -2.42 -19.14
C ALA A 248 0.71 -2.39 -19.04
N LEU A 249 0.07 -1.26 -19.33
CA LEU A 249 -1.38 -1.12 -19.32
C LEU A 249 -2.08 -1.99 -20.38
N SER A 250 -1.44 -2.26 -21.51
CA SER A 250 -2.01 -3.17 -22.51
C SER A 250 -2.12 -4.59 -22.00
N HIS A 251 -1.11 -5.07 -21.27
CA HIS A 251 -1.13 -6.40 -20.62
C HIS A 251 -2.21 -6.47 -19.53
N ILE A 252 -2.29 -5.47 -18.66
CA ILE A 252 -3.28 -5.43 -17.58
C ILE A 252 -4.71 -5.44 -18.14
N ARG A 253 -4.98 -4.67 -19.19
CA ARG A 253 -6.29 -4.62 -19.84
C ARG A 253 -6.67 -5.96 -20.51
N ALA A 254 -5.68 -6.66 -21.08
CA ALA A 254 -5.90 -7.97 -21.70
C ALA A 254 -6.31 -9.03 -20.66
N LEU A 255 -5.86 -8.91 -19.41
CA LEU A 255 -6.26 -9.82 -18.31
C LEU A 255 -7.66 -9.51 -17.76
N ALA A 256 -8.13 -8.27 -17.93
CA ALA A 256 -9.44 -7.83 -17.45
C ALA A 256 -10.57 -8.05 -18.49
N ALA A 257 -10.23 -8.46 -19.73
CA ALA A 257 -11.17 -8.73 -20.82
C ALA A 257 -11.63 -10.19 -20.79
#